data_8ec174d8712cceeb8bc98f351f07b157
#
_entry.id   8ec174d8712cceeb8bc98f351f07b157
#
_cell.length_a   1.000
_cell.length_b   1.000
_cell.length_c   1.000
_cell.angle_alpha   90.00
_cell.angle_beta   90.00
_cell.angle_gamma   90.00
#
_symmetry.space_group_name_H-M   'P 1'
#
loop_
_entity.id
_entity.type
_entity.pdbx_description
1 polymer ?
#
loop_
_entity_poly.entity_id
_entity_poly.type
_entity_poly.pdbx_seq_one_letter_code
_entity_poly.pdbx_strand_id
1 'polypeptide(L)'
;MNYTIYDYLGLFFLYAFLGWLLETTVAAVRKKHMVNRGFLNGPLCAIYGITAVFMTRYLYELQSSPVFLFLGCMIIATAAEWIAGHVLERIGHGKWWDYSNKKWNMDGYICLQYSVLWGILGVLALKFGNILGLTLLHLAPNGVMHITLWILFGVLVVDAIGSYAVLRHITKKMPRIAAMNDQIDAFTKRLSVRLYRYLEARVKRAYPSVQPIPKQKEKSEVFAEGCSFYKIILLFIIGAFLGDIVETIFCRITAGVWMSRSSLVWGPFSIVWGLAIALATWFLYNYRNRSDGFLFAFGTFLGGAYEYLCSVFTEIVFGKVFWDYSDIPFNLGGRINLLYCFFWGIAAVVWLKKLYPLFSKWIEKIPLKQGPIITWILIIFMLANILVSTLALTRYDQRAHNEPAANAIEQLIDERFPDSRMEKIYPNAKMAS
;
A
#
# COMPACT_ATOMS: atom_id res chain seq x y z
N MET A 1 -11.83 11.09 19.08
CA MET A 1 -13.07 10.41 18.62
C MET A 1 -12.71 8.97 18.23
N ASN A 2 -13.33 8.00 18.87
CA ASN A 2 -13.14 6.60 18.48
C ASN A 2 -14.07 6.28 17.31
N TYR A 3 -13.54 6.27 16.10
CA TYR A 3 -14.27 5.89 14.90
C TYR A 3 -14.54 4.38 14.90
N THR A 4 -15.77 3.99 14.63
CA THR A 4 -16.14 2.59 14.40
C THR A 4 -15.79 2.16 12.97
N ILE A 5 -15.82 0.85 12.69
CA ILE A 5 -15.63 0.35 11.32
C ILE A 5 -16.69 0.88 10.35
N TYR A 6 -17.91 1.11 10.85
CA TYR A 6 -19.01 1.68 10.06
C TYR A 6 -18.79 3.16 9.74
N ASP A 7 -18.17 3.91 10.64
CA ASP A 7 -17.77 5.30 10.41
C ASP A 7 -16.73 5.38 9.29
N TYR A 8 -15.71 4.53 9.35
CA TYR A 8 -14.71 4.45 8.28
C TYR A 8 -15.32 4.04 6.94
N LEU A 9 -16.23 3.06 6.94
CA LEU A 9 -16.90 2.62 5.72
C LEU A 9 -17.82 3.71 5.17
N GLY A 10 -18.54 4.42 6.02
CA GLY A 10 -19.37 5.56 5.65
C GLY A 10 -18.54 6.70 5.06
N LEU A 11 -17.45 7.08 5.71
CA LEU A 11 -16.51 8.09 5.18
C LEU A 11 -15.89 7.64 3.85
N PHE A 12 -15.54 6.37 3.71
CA PHE A 12 -15.05 5.84 2.44
C PHE A 12 -16.04 6.09 1.30
N PHE A 13 -17.32 5.71 1.48
CA PHE A 13 -18.34 5.91 0.43
C PHE A 13 -18.61 7.38 0.16
N LEU A 14 -18.67 8.20 1.21
CA LEU A 14 -18.85 9.65 1.08
C LEU A 14 -17.75 10.27 0.21
N TYR A 15 -16.50 10.04 0.57
CA TYR A 15 -15.37 10.65 -0.16
C TYR A 15 -15.14 10.01 -1.53
N ALA A 16 -15.43 8.71 -1.70
CA ALA A 16 -15.40 8.08 -3.01
C ALA A 16 -16.45 8.69 -3.96
N PHE A 17 -17.64 9.00 -3.45
CA PHE A 17 -18.68 9.67 -4.21
C PHE A 17 -18.32 11.13 -4.51
N LEU A 18 -17.88 11.90 -3.52
CA LEU A 18 -17.46 13.29 -3.71
C LEU A 18 -16.27 13.41 -4.68
N GLY A 19 -15.31 12.49 -4.61
CA GLY A 19 -14.21 12.41 -5.55
C GLY A 19 -14.64 12.10 -6.97
N TRP A 20 -15.60 11.17 -7.14
CA TRP A 20 -16.19 10.92 -8.44
C TRP A 20 -16.94 12.13 -8.99
N LEU A 21 -17.70 12.83 -8.15
CA LEU A 21 -18.41 14.05 -8.52
C LEU A 21 -17.44 15.13 -8.98
N LEU A 22 -16.35 15.35 -8.23
CA LEU A 22 -15.29 16.31 -8.57
C LEU A 22 -14.66 16.00 -9.93
N GLU A 23 -14.19 14.75 -10.12
CA GLU A 23 -13.54 14.31 -11.35
C GLU A 23 -14.47 14.41 -12.57
N THR A 24 -15.71 14.00 -12.41
CA THR A 24 -16.73 14.02 -13.48
C THR A 24 -17.09 15.45 -13.82
N THR A 25 -17.24 16.34 -12.83
CA THR A 25 -17.54 17.76 -13.05
C THR A 25 -16.39 18.45 -13.77
N VAL A 26 -15.15 18.28 -13.31
CA VAL A 26 -13.96 18.84 -13.98
C VAL A 26 -13.83 18.32 -15.41
N ALA A 27 -14.11 17.05 -15.64
CA ALA A 27 -14.09 16.48 -16.99
C ALA A 27 -15.22 17.02 -17.87
N ALA A 28 -16.43 17.17 -17.31
CA ALA A 28 -17.58 17.71 -18.03
C ALA A 28 -17.34 19.17 -18.47
N VAL A 29 -16.76 19.98 -17.59
CA VAL A 29 -16.41 21.39 -17.92
C VAL A 29 -15.36 21.43 -19.04
N ARG A 30 -14.31 20.58 -18.94
CA ARG A 30 -13.22 20.58 -19.93
C ARG A 30 -13.63 20.01 -21.29
N LYS A 31 -14.40 18.93 -21.30
CA LYS A 31 -14.79 18.18 -22.51
C LYS A 31 -16.16 18.59 -23.08
N LYS A 32 -16.90 19.45 -22.38
CA LYS A 32 -18.28 19.89 -22.73
C LYS A 32 -19.29 18.74 -22.86
N HIS A 33 -19.01 17.57 -22.26
CA HIS A 33 -19.94 16.45 -22.16
C HIS A 33 -19.60 15.60 -20.93
N MET A 34 -20.61 14.96 -20.34
CA MET A 34 -20.42 14.12 -19.15
C MET A 34 -19.66 12.85 -19.50
N VAL A 35 -18.60 12.57 -18.72
CA VAL A 35 -17.78 11.37 -18.84
C VAL A 35 -17.55 10.82 -17.44
N ASN A 36 -17.98 9.59 -17.18
CA ASN A 36 -17.64 8.90 -15.93
C ASN A 36 -16.13 8.59 -15.91
N ARG A 37 -15.40 9.28 -15.04
CA ARG A 37 -13.93 9.17 -14.91
C ARG A 37 -13.47 8.22 -13.82
N GLY A 38 -14.37 7.49 -13.16
CA GLY A 38 -13.98 6.47 -12.19
C GLY A 38 -13.42 5.20 -12.85
N PHE A 39 -12.55 4.47 -12.18
CA PHE A 39 -12.19 3.09 -12.52
C PHE A 39 -13.44 2.20 -12.49
N LEU A 40 -14.29 2.43 -11.51
CA LEU A 40 -15.57 1.75 -11.29
C LEU A 40 -16.62 2.24 -12.27
N ASN A 41 -17.61 1.38 -12.53
CA ASN A 41 -18.77 1.76 -13.36
C ASN A 41 -19.76 2.63 -12.59
N GLY A 42 -19.89 2.40 -11.29
CA GLY A 42 -20.68 3.20 -10.38
C GLY A 42 -20.09 4.60 -10.15
N PRO A 43 -20.86 5.50 -9.51
CA PRO A 43 -20.46 6.86 -9.22
C PRO A 43 -19.49 6.93 -8.01
N LEU A 44 -18.40 6.17 -8.07
CA LEU A 44 -17.42 6.08 -7.01
C LEU A 44 -15.99 6.17 -7.56
N CYS A 45 -15.15 6.96 -6.91
CA CYS A 45 -13.73 7.03 -7.15
C CYS A 45 -12.99 6.52 -5.89
N ALA A 46 -12.69 5.22 -5.87
CA ALA A 46 -12.19 4.51 -4.68
C ALA A 46 -10.91 5.14 -4.08
N ILE A 47 -10.04 5.71 -4.90
CA ILE A 47 -8.81 6.35 -4.42
C ILE A 47 -9.10 7.47 -3.41
N TYR A 48 -10.13 8.28 -3.63
CA TYR A 48 -10.51 9.36 -2.72
C TYR A 48 -11.01 8.81 -1.38
N GLY A 49 -11.86 7.78 -1.42
CA GLY A 49 -12.37 7.13 -0.22
C GLY A 49 -11.25 6.47 0.60
N ILE A 50 -10.38 5.69 -0.06
CA ILE A 50 -9.23 5.05 0.57
C ILE A 50 -8.32 6.11 1.21
N THR A 51 -7.95 7.14 0.45
CA THR A 51 -7.05 8.20 0.93
C THR A 51 -7.62 8.94 2.12
N ALA A 52 -8.93 9.28 2.09
CA ALA A 52 -9.59 9.97 3.19
C ALA A 52 -9.65 9.10 4.47
N VAL A 53 -9.94 7.81 4.35
CA VAL A 53 -9.91 6.87 5.49
C VAL A 53 -8.50 6.77 6.07
N PHE A 54 -7.48 6.63 5.21
CA PHE A 54 -6.08 6.63 5.65
C PHE A 54 -5.71 7.91 6.39
N MET A 55 -6.02 9.08 5.82
CA MET A 55 -5.79 10.36 6.48
C MET A 55 -6.51 10.43 7.84
N THR A 56 -7.78 10.03 7.89
CA THR A 56 -8.58 10.04 9.13
C THR A 56 -7.95 9.18 10.21
N ARG A 57 -7.43 8.01 9.84
CA ARG A 57 -6.86 7.06 10.78
C ARG A 57 -5.45 7.41 11.22
N TYR A 58 -4.61 7.86 10.28
CA TYR A 58 -3.17 8.01 10.52
C TYR A 58 -2.72 9.43 10.84
N LEU A 59 -3.53 10.46 10.55
CA LEU A 59 -3.19 11.86 10.85
C LEU A 59 -3.98 12.43 12.05
N TYR A 60 -4.61 11.56 12.86
CA TYR A 60 -5.40 12.01 14.00
C TYR A 60 -4.59 12.90 14.96
N GLU A 61 -3.38 12.50 15.30
CA GLU A 61 -2.49 13.22 16.21
C GLU A 61 -2.05 14.59 15.66
N LEU A 62 -1.97 14.72 14.33
CA LEU A 62 -1.57 15.97 13.68
C LEU A 62 -2.70 17.00 13.60
N GLN A 63 -3.92 16.67 13.99
CA GLN A 63 -5.06 17.58 13.93
C GLN A 63 -4.90 18.82 14.81
N SER A 64 -4.07 18.77 15.84
CA SER A 64 -3.75 19.91 16.69
C SER A 64 -2.90 20.96 15.99
N SER A 65 -2.08 20.57 15.00
CA SER A 65 -1.19 21.47 14.25
C SER A 65 -1.60 21.58 12.77
N PRO A 66 -2.18 22.72 12.33
CA PRO A 66 -2.65 22.88 10.97
C PRO A 66 -1.54 22.71 9.90
N VAL A 67 -0.31 23.11 10.21
CA VAL A 67 0.82 22.99 9.29
C VAL A 67 1.22 21.54 9.09
N PHE A 68 1.38 20.78 10.17
CA PHE A 68 1.74 19.36 10.09
C PHE A 68 0.59 18.54 9.51
N LEU A 69 -0.65 18.87 9.84
CA LEU A 69 -1.82 18.23 9.22
C LEU A 69 -1.84 18.44 7.70
N PHE A 70 -1.59 19.68 7.25
CA PHE A 70 -1.49 19.99 5.83
C PHE A 70 -0.38 19.18 5.14
N LEU A 71 0.81 19.16 5.72
CA LEU A 71 1.93 18.38 5.19
C LEU A 71 1.62 16.89 5.15
N GLY A 72 1.04 16.34 6.21
CA GLY A 72 0.62 14.94 6.27
C GLY A 72 -0.42 14.60 5.21
N CYS A 73 -1.46 15.43 5.04
CA CYS A 73 -2.46 15.27 3.99
C CYS A 73 -1.85 15.35 2.59
N MET A 74 -0.97 16.31 2.35
CA MET A 74 -0.27 16.47 1.08
C MET A 74 0.56 15.23 0.75
N ILE A 75 1.31 14.70 1.72
CA ILE A 75 2.15 13.51 1.56
C ILE A 75 1.31 12.28 1.24
N ILE A 76 0.30 11.98 2.07
CA ILE A 76 -0.53 10.79 1.89
C ILE A 76 -1.28 10.83 0.57
N ALA A 77 -1.88 11.98 0.22
CA ALA A 77 -2.60 12.10 -1.05
C ALA A 77 -1.69 11.96 -2.26
N THR A 78 -0.51 12.59 -2.22
CA THR A 78 0.47 12.50 -3.31
C THR A 78 0.98 11.06 -3.47
N ALA A 79 1.26 10.37 -2.37
CA ALA A 79 1.66 8.97 -2.40
C ALA A 79 0.53 8.08 -2.95
N ALA A 80 -0.70 8.28 -2.52
CA ALA A 80 -1.86 7.54 -3.01
C ALA A 80 -2.09 7.77 -4.52
N GLU A 81 -2.00 9.01 -4.99
CA GLU A 81 -2.12 9.35 -6.41
C GLU A 81 -1.01 8.71 -7.24
N TRP A 82 0.22 8.74 -6.77
CA TRP A 82 1.36 8.12 -7.44
C TRP A 82 1.24 6.59 -7.50
N ILE A 83 0.86 5.94 -6.39
CA ILE A 83 0.62 4.49 -6.33
C ILE A 83 -0.51 4.10 -7.27
N ALA A 84 -1.64 4.80 -7.20
CA ALA A 84 -2.79 4.51 -8.05
C ALA A 84 -2.47 4.69 -9.53
N GLY A 85 -1.71 5.74 -9.90
CA GLY A 85 -1.26 5.96 -11.27
C GLY A 85 -0.47 4.80 -11.83
N HIS A 86 0.51 4.30 -11.07
CA HIS A 86 1.32 3.14 -11.46
C HIS A 86 0.52 1.83 -11.50
N VAL A 87 -0.34 1.60 -10.52
CA VAL A 87 -1.18 0.40 -10.48
C VAL A 87 -2.14 0.38 -11.68
N LEU A 88 -2.82 1.48 -11.93
CA LEU A 88 -3.77 1.59 -13.03
C LEU A 88 -3.10 1.50 -14.39
N GLU A 89 -1.89 2.08 -14.55
CA GLU A 89 -1.12 1.92 -15.79
C GLU A 89 -0.69 0.48 -16.02
N ARG A 90 -0.27 -0.24 -14.97
CA ARG A 90 0.07 -1.67 -15.08
C ARG A 90 -1.12 -2.54 -15.47
N ILE A 91 -2.32 -2.20 -14.99
CA ILE A 91 -3.54 -2.92 -15.31
C ILE A 91 -4.07 -2.55 -16.70
N GLY A 92 -4.12 -1.25 -17.01
CA GLY A 92 -4.73 -0.70 -18.22
C GLY A 92 -3.76 -0.45 -19.38
N HIS A 93 -2.44 -0.63 -19.15
CA HIS A 93 -1.37 -0.37 -20.14
C HIS A 93 -1.38 1.04 -20.75
N GLY A 94 -1.90 2.03 -20.01
CA GLY A 94 -1.92 3.42 -20.41
C GLY A 94 -2.13 4.35 -19.22
N LYS A 95 -1.69 5.59 -19.34
CA LYS A 95 -1.88 6.61 -18.29
C LYS A 95 -3.35 7.02 -18.22
N TRP A 96 -3.92 6.96 -17.04
CA TRP A 96 -5.31 7.38 -16.77
C TRP A 96 -5.42 8.89 -16.62
N TRP A 97 -4.36 9.54 -16.13
CA TRP A 97 -4.16 10.99 -16.16
C TRP A 97 -2.69 11.27 -16.46
N ASP A 98 -2.40 12.47 -16.94
CA ASP A 98 -1.05 12.88 -17.30
C ASP A 98 -0.82 14.34 -16.98
N TYR A 99 0.11 14.60 -16.06
CA TYR A 99 0.57 15.92 -15.66
C TYR A 99 1.92 16.30 -16.27
N SER A 100 2.39 15.59 -17.30
CA SER A 100 3.69 15.85 -17.93
C SER A 100 3.86 17.30 -18.39
N ASN A 101 2.75 17.99 -18.71
CA ASN A 101 2.73 19.40 -19.11
C ASN A 101 2.76 20.39 -17.93
N LYS A 102 2.77 19.90 -16.67
CA LYS A 102 2.79 20.75 -15.48
C LYS A 102 4.22 20.89 -14.95
N LYS A 103 4.54 22.10 -14.44
CA LYS A 103 5.82 22.32 -13.76
C LYS A 103 5.89 21.46 -12.49
N TRP A 104 7.10 21.02 -12.14
CA TRP A 104 7.35 20.19 -10.94
C TRP A 104 6.51 18.90 -10.94
N ASN A 105 6.28 18.32 -12.14
CA ASN A 105 5.66 17.01 -12.22
C ASN A 105 6.73 15.91 -12.09
N MET A 106 6.25 14.72 -11.70
CA MET A 106 7.05 13.52 -11.65
C MET A 106 6.39 12.45 -12.51
N ASP A 107 7.03 12.21 -13.66
CA ASP A 107 6.61 11.29 -14.72
C ASP A 107 5.15 11.41 -15.16
N GLY A 108 4.56 12.58 -14.93
CA GLY A 108 3.18 12.86 -15.27
C GLY A 108 2.12 12.28 -14.32
N TYR A 109 2.52 11.56 -13.26
CA TYR A 109 1.53 11.00 -12.31
C TYR A 109 1.16 11.98 -11.22
N ILE A 110 2.12 12.75 -10.72
CA ILE A 110 1.93 13.74 -9.67
C ILE A 110 2.60 15.06 -10.06
N CYS A 111 2.13 16.17 -9.51
CA CYS A 111 2.80 17.46 -9.61
C CYS A 111 2.55 18.31 -8.37
N LEU A 112 3.51 19.19 -8.05
CA LEU A 112 3.48 20.01 -6.85
C LEU A 112 2.18 20.81 -6.69
N GLN A 113 1.67 21.36 -7.80
CA GLN A 113 0.42 22.15 -7.78
C GLN A 113 -0.76 21.34 -7.25
N TYR A 114 -0.94 20.09 -7.72
CA TYR A 114 -2.02 19.24 -7.25
C TYR A 114 -1.72 18.64 -5.88
N SER A 115 -0.45 18.35 -5.55
CA SER A 115 -0.08 17.92 -4.20
C SER A 115 -0.47 18.95 -3.14
N VAL A 116 -0.21 20.24 -3.39
CA VAL A 116 -0.64 21.33 -2.51
C VAL A 116 -2.17 21.40 -2.42
N LEU A 117 -2.87 21.27 -3.54
CA LEU A 117 -4.34 21.26 -3.57
C LEU A 117 -4.89 20.08 -2.74
N TRP A 118 -4.33 18.89 -2.88
CA TRP A 118 -4.70 17.70 -2.09
C TRP A 118 -4.45 17.90 -0.60
N GLY A 119 -3.36 18.58 -0.23
CA GLY A 119 -3.08 18.95 1.16
C GLY A 119 -4.18 19.83 1.75
N ILE A 120 -4.61 20.86 1.02
CA ILE A 120 -5.71 21.75 1.44
C ILE A 120 -7.03 20.99 1.57
N LEU A 121 -7.39 20.21 0.53
CA LEU A 121 -8.62 19.42 0.54
C LEU A 121 -8.63 18.37 1.66
N GLY A 122 -7.47 17.76 1.96
CA GLY A 122 -7.33 16.84 3.08
C GLY A 122 -7.58 17.50 4.43
N VAL A 123 -7.02 18.69 4.67
CA VAL A 123 -7.30 19.44 5.90
C VAL A 123 -8.78 19.77 6.02
N LEU A 124 -9.41 20.23 4.95
CA LEU A 124 -10.85 20.53 4.94
C LEU A 124 -11.68 19.27 5.19
N ALA A 125 -11.31 18.14 4.59
CA ALA A 125 -11.95 16.86 4.81
C ALA A 125 -11.87 16.42 6.28
N LEU A 126 -10.69 16.46 6.88
CA LEU A 126 -10.48 15.99 8.26
C LEU A 126 -11.11 16.93 9.30
N LYS A 127 -11.03 18.26 9.10
CA LYS A 127 -11.54 19.21 10.09
C LYS A 127 -13.04 19.46 9.99
N PHE A 128 -13.61 19.42 8.80
CA PHE A 128 -15.01 19.77 8.56
C PHE A 128 -15.79 18.62 7.91
N GLY A 129 -15.23 18.00 6.89
CA GLY A 129 -15.90 16.99 6.10
C GLY A 129 -16.24 15.73 6.91
N ASN A 130 -15.34 15.27 7.77
CA ASN A 130 -15.59 14.11 8.62
C ASN A 130 -16.72 14.39 9.62
N ILE A 131 -16.73 15.56 10.25
CA ILE A 131 -17.77 15.94 11.22
C ILE A 131 -19.14 15.95 10.51
N LEU A 132 -19.22 16.67 9.39
CA LEU A 132 -20.46 16.75 8.63
C LEU A 132 -20.90 15.38 8.08
N GLY A 133 -19.97 14.62 7.51
CA GLY A 133 -20.25 13.30 6.95
C GLY A 133 -20.77 12.30 7.99
N LEU A 134 -20.14 12.26 9.15
CA LEU A 134 -20.60 11.39 10.25
C LEU A 134 -21.92 11.86 10.85
N THR A 135 -22.12 13.16 10.99
CA THR A 135 -23.41 13.70 11.43
C THR A 135 -24.54 13.26 10.49
N LEU A 136 -24.30 13.35 9.18
CA LEU A 136 -25.27 12.89 8.17
C LEU A 136 -25.48 11.36 8.22
N LEU A 137 -24.40 10.60 8.38
CA LEU A 137 -24.45 9.15 8.46
C LEU A 137 -25.27 8.68 9.67
N HIS A 138 -25.07 9.30 10.83
CA HIS A 138 -25.74 8.95 12.08
C HIS A 138 -27.19 9.49 12.17
N LEU A 139 -27.69 10.22 11.18
CA LEU A 139 -29.13 10.52 11.09
C LEU A 139 -29.95 9.27 10.78
N ALA A 140 -29.37 8.28 10.13
CA ALA A 140 -30.03 7.01 9.85
C ALA A 140 -29.97 6.09 11.09
N PRO A 141 -31.03 5.30 11.34
CA PRO A 141 -30.99 4.27 12.37
C PRO A 141 -29.84 3.29 12.14
N ASN A 142 -29.10 2.93 13.20
CA ASN A 142 -27.87 2.11 13.11
C ASN A 142 -28.05 0.82 12.28
N GLY A 143 -29.17 0.09 12.48
CA GLY A 143 -29.43 -1.13 11.73
C GLY A 143 -29.57 -0.90 10.22
N VAL A 144 -30.29 0.17 9.83
CA VAL A 144 -30.46 0.53 8.41
C VAL A 144 -29.12 0.97 7.82
N MET A 145 -28.37 1.79 8.54
CA MET A 145 -27.04 2.26 8.14
C MET A 145 -26.08 1.08 7.90
N HIS A 146 -25.97 0.15 8.86
CA HIS A 146 -25.07 -1.00 8.75
C HIS A 146 -25.42 -1.89 7.53
N ILE A 147 -26.70 -2.22 7.35
CA ILE A 147 -27.16 -3.02 6.22
C ILE A 147 -26.85 -2.30 4.91
N THR A 148 -27.17 -1.00 4.82
CA THR A 148 -26.90 -0.19 3.60
C THR A 148 -25.41 -0.17 3.25
N LEU A 149 -24.54 0.04 4.24
CA LEU A 149 -23.09 0.07 4.02
C LEU A 149 -22.56 -1.29 3.54
N TRP A 150 -23.06 -2.41 4.08
CA TRP A 150 -22.67 -3.74 3.60
C TRP A 150 -23.19 -4.04 2.19
N ILE A 151 -24.41 -3.61 1.85
CA ILE A 151 -24.93 -3.73 0.48
C ILE A 151 -24.07 -2.91 -0.48
N LEU A 152 -23.77 -1.66 -0.15
CA LEU A 152 -22.88 -0.80 -0.95
C LEU A 152 -21.49 -1.42 -1.12
N PHE A 153 -20.94 -2.03 -0.07
CA PHE A 153 -19.66 -2.72 -0.13
C PHE A 153 -19.72 -3.94 -1.07
N GLY A 154 -20.78 -4.74 -0.98
CA GLY A 154 -20.99 -5.87 -1.91
C GLY A 154 -21.06 -5.39 -3.36
N VAL A 155 -21.83 -4.33 -3.64
CA VAL A 155 -21.96 -3.73 -4.97
C VAL A 155 -20.59 -3.20 -5.46
N LEU A 156 -19.82 -2.54 -4.59
CA LEU A 156 -18.49 -2.06 -4.90
C LEU A 156 -17.54 -3.19 -5.32
N VAL A 157 -17.55 -4.31 -4.58
CA VAL A 157 -16.71 -5.48 -4.88
C VAL A 157 -17.08 -6.07 -6.23
N VAL A 158 -18.38 -6.26 -6.50
CA VAL A 158 -18.86 -6.77 -7.80
C VAL A 158 -18.47 -5.83 -8.94
N ASP A 159 -18.63 -4.52 -8.76
CA ASP A 159 -18.24 -3.52 -9.76
C ASP A 159 -16.73 -3.48 -9.99
N ALA A 160 -15.92 -3.59 -8.93
CA ALA A 160 -14.47 -3.64 -9.03
C ALA A 160 -13.98 -4.88 -9.79
N ILE A 161 -14.55 -6.06 -9.49
CA ILE A 161 -14.26 -7.31 -10.21
C ILE A 161 -14.66 -7.18 -11.68
N GLY A 162 -15.83 -6.65 -11.96
CA GLY A 162 -16.33 -6.43 -13.33
C GLY A 162 -15.43 -5.47 -14.12
N SER A 163 -15.07 -4.32 -13.51
CA SER A 163 -14.18 -3.32 -14.12
C SER A 163 -12.78 -3.88 -14.39
N TYR A 164 -12.22 -4.63 -13.43
CA TYR A 164 -10.93 -5.31 -13.60
C TYR A 164 -10.96 -6.37 -14.70
N ALA A 165 -12.02 -7.20 -14.73
CA ALA A 165 -12.19 -8.24 -15.75
C ALA A 165 -12.25 -7.63 -17.15
N VAL A 166 -12.99 -6.52 -17.32
CA VAL A 166 -13.06 -5.81 -18.61
C VAL A 166 -11.70 -5.28 -19.02
N LEU A 167 -10.95 -4.62 -18.12
CA LEU A 167 -9.61 -4.13 -18.43
C LEU A 167 -8.65 -5.25 -18.82
N ARG A 168 -8.69 -6.36 -18.08
CA ARG A 168 -7.84 -7.52 -18.38
C ARG A 168 -8.19 -8.18 -19.71
N HIS A 169 -9.45 -8.12 -20.13
CA HIS A 169 -9.91 -8.64 -21.42
C HIS A 169 -9.63 -7.70 -22.59
N ILE A 170 -9.72 -6.39 -22.39
CA ILE A 170 -9.27 -5.41 -23.39
C ILE A 170 -7.79 -5.60 -23.70
N THR A 171 -6.98 -6.00 -22.71
CA THR A 171 -5.54 -6.25 -22.87
C THR A 171 -5.18 -7.64 -23.38
N LYS A 172 -6.13 -8.59 -23.42
CA LYS A 172 -5.92 -9.93 -23.98
C LYS A 172 -6.92 -10.14 -25.11
N LYS A 173 -6.47 -10.26 -26.37
CA LYS A 173 -7.33 -10.65 -27.50
C LYS A 173 -8.18 -11.87 -27.12
N MET A 174 -9.48 -11.74 -27.25
CA MET A 174 -10.48 -12.79 -27.03
C MET A 174 -10.46 -13.85 -28.14
N PRO A 175 -9.84 -15.03 -27.98
CA PRO A 175 -10.30 -16.22 -28.68
C PRO A 175 -10.83 -17.32 -27.73
N ARG A 176 -10.69 -17.22 -26.40
CA ARG A 176 -10.94 -18.36 -25.52
C ARG A 176 -12.32 -18.40 -24.82
N ILE A 177 -13.04 -17.28 -24.72
CA ILE A 177 -14.38 -17.31 -24.08
C ILE A 177 -15.44 -17.85 -25.03
N ALA A 178 -15.23 -17.76 -26.35
CA ALA A 178 -16.12 -18.39 -27.33
C ALA A 178 -16.01 -19.92 -27.35
N ALA A 179 -14.90 -20.48 -26.83
CA ALA A 179 -14.63 -21.92 -26.82
C ALA A 179 -14.89 -22.61 -25.47
N MET A 180 -15.21 -21.86 -24.44
CA MET A 180 -15.51 -22.42 -23.11
C MET A 180 -17.00 -22.28 -22.83
N ASN A 181 -17.69 -23.39 -23.02
CA ASN A 181 -19.01 -23.76 -22.50
C ASN A 181 -20.19 -23.65 -23.45
N ASP A 182 -20.51 -24.77 -24.08
CA ASP A 182 -21.81 -25.04 -24.74
C ASP A 182 -23.00 -25.14 -23.77
N GLN A 183 -22.79 -24.94 -22.47
CA GLN A 183 -23.78 -25.12 -21.40
C GLN A 183 -24.31 -23.83 -20.76
N ILE A 184 -23.85 -22.65 -21.18
CA ILE A 184 -24.41 -21.39 -20.68
C ILE A 184 -25.52 -20.93 -21.61
N ASP A 185 -26.73 -20.75 -21.05
CA ASP A 185 -27.92 -20.25 -21.76
C ASP A 185 -27.61 -19.07 -22.68
N ALA A 186 -28.19 -19.10 -23.89
CA ALA A 186 -28.00 -18.06 -24.90
C ALA A 186 -28.37 -16.64 -24.39
N PHE A 187 -29.25 -16.56 -23.39
CA PHE A 187 -29.61 -15.31 -22.74
C PHE A 187 -28.45 -14.73 -21.91
N THR A 188 -27.82 -15.55 -21.07
CA THR A 188 -26.64 -15.13 -20.23
C THR A 188 -25.46 -14.74 -21.11
N LYS A 189 -25.27 -15.44 -22.24
CA LYS A 189 -24.23 -15.12 -23.22
C LYS A 189 -24.49 -13.77 -23.92
N ARG A 190 -25.75 -13.47 -24.28
CA ARG A 190 -26.14 -12.18 -24.89
C ARG A 190 -26.02 -11.01 -23.89
N LEU A 191 -26.41 -11.22 -22.63
CA LEU A 191 -26.34 -10.22 -21.57
C LEU A 191 -24.89 -9.88 -21.24
N SER A 192 -24.04 -10.90 -21.08
CA SER A 192 -22.60 -10.71 -20.78
C SER A 192 -21.88 -9.99 -21.92
N VAL A 193 -22.17 -10.30 -23.17
CA VAL A 193 -21.60 -9.61 -24.34
C VAL A 193 -22.06 -8.16 -24.44
N ARG A 194 -23.35 -7.87 -24.15
CA ARG A 194 -23.85 -6.48 -24.14
C ARG A 194 -23.22 -5.66 -23.02
N LEU A 195 -23.18 -6.22 -21.81
CA LEU A 195 -22.54 -5.56 -20.67
C LEU A 195 -21.05 -5.29 -20.94
N TYR A 196 -20.35 -6.28 -21.48
CA TYR A 196 -18.96 -6.15 -21.87
C TYR A 196 -18.73 -5.01 -22.88
N ARG A 197 -19.50 -4.98 -23.98
CA ARG A 197 -19.40 -3.91 -24.99
C ARG A 197 -19.69 -2.52 -24.42
N TYR A 198 -20.66 -2.43 -23.53
CA TYR A 198 -20.98 -1.18 -22.85
C TYR A 198 -19.80 -0.70 -21.99
N LEU A 199 -19.21 -1.60 -21.18
CA LEU A 199 -18.10 -1.30 -20.32
C LEU A 199 -16.82 -0.95 -21.10
N GLU A 200 -16.54 -1.67 -22.18
CA GLU A 200 -15.43 -1.39 -23.09
C GLU A 200 -15.58 -0.01 -23.75
N ALA A 201 -16.77 0.28 -24.28
CA ALA A 201 -17.04 1.60 -24.88
C ALA A 201 -16.91 2.74 -23.88
N ARG A 202 -17.32 2.52 -22.62
CA ARG A 202 -17.16 3.49 -21.55
C ARG A 202 -15.69 3.77 -21.25
N VAL A 203 -14.88 2.72 -21.04
CA VAL A 203 -13.45 2.85 -20.75
C VAL A 203 -12.73 3.56 -21.89
N LYS A 204 -12.97 3.20 -23.14
CA LYS A 204 -12.38 3.86 -24.31
C LYS A 204 -12.76 5.34 -24.42
N ARG A 205 -14.01 5.71 -24.07
CA ARG A 205 -14.42 7.13 -24.07
C ARG A 205 -13.81 7.93 -22.92
N ALA A 206 -13.71 7.32 -21.73
CA ALA A 206 -13.16 7.98 -20.55
C ALA A 206 -11.64 8.14 -20.66
N TYR A 207 -10.96 7.10 -21.13
CA TYR A 207 -9.52 6.97 -21.17
C TYR A 207 -9.00 6.52 -22.54
N PRO A 208 -8.93 7.43 -23.54
CA PRO A 208 -8.48 7.09 -24.90
C PRO A 208 -7.03 6.55 -24.98
N SER A 209 -6.21 6.88 -23.99
CA SER A 209 -4.81 6.43 -23.88
C SER A 209 -4.65 4.99 -23.41
N VAL A 210 -5.69 4.38 -22.85
CA VAL A 210 -5.71 2.98 -22.46
C VAL A 210 -5.92 2.12 -23.70
N GLN A 211 -4.81 1.70 -24.33
CA GLN A 211 -4.84 0.84 -25.52
C GLN A 211 -4.44 -0.59 -25.17
N PRO A 212 -5.05 -1.59 -25.83
CA PRO A 212 -4.60 -2.96 -25.72
C PRO A 212 -3.21 -3.08 -26.38
N ILE A 213 -2.15 -3.15 -25.61
CA ILE A 213 -0.84 -3.55 -26.12
C ILE A 213 -0.83 -5.08 -26.12
N PRO A 214 -0.67 -5.72 -27.29
CA PRO A 214 -0.42 -7.14 -27.32
C PRO A 214 0.95 -7.40 -26.72
N LYS A 215 1.02 -7.70 -25.42
CA LYS A 215 2.22 -8.30 -24.86
C LYS A 215 2.33 -9.71 -25.43
N GLN A 216 3.13 -9.88 -26.47
CA GLN A 216 3.85 -11.13 -26.63
C GLN A 216 4.69 -11.27 -25.35
N LYS A 217 4.26 -12.15 -24.43
CA LYS A 217 5.16 -12.68 -23.44
C LYS A 217 6.14 -13.57 -24.21
N GLU A 218 7.25 -13.00 -24.65
CA GLU A 218 8.44 -13.80 -24.87
C GLU A 218 8.66 -14.57 -23.57
N LYS A 219 8.75 -15.90 -23.65
CA LYS A 219 9.10 -16.72 -22.50
C LYS A 219 10.49 -16.25 -22.10
N SER A 220 10.60 -15.58 -20.96
CA SER A 220 11.90 -15.22 -20.43
C SER A 220 12.74 -16.47 -20.28
N GLU A 221 13.95 -16.46 -20.82
CA GLU A 221 14.92 -17.53 -20.69
C GLU A 221 15.65 -17.49 -19.34
N VAL A 222 15.43 -16.41 -18.58
CA VAL A 222 16.08 -16.15 -17.29
C VAL A 222 15.04 -16.13 -16.18
N PHE A 223 15.34 -16.81 -15.06
CA PHE A 223 14.48 -16.79 -13.88
C PHE A 223 14.39 -15.38 -13.31
N ALA A 224 13.16 -14.99 -12.94
CA ALA A 224 12.87 -13.73 -12.27
C ALA A 224 13.41 -12.47 -13.00
N GLU A 225 13.43 -12.47 -14.35
CA GLU A 225 13.85 -11.34 -15.14
C GLU A 225 13.07 -10.05 -14.79
N GLY A 226 13.77 -8.92 -14.77
CA GLY A 226 13.21 -7.61 -14.52
C GLY A 226 12.60 -7.45 -13.12
N CYS A 227 11.45 -6.78 -13.03
CA CYS A 227 10.70 -6.57 -11.79
C CYS A 227 9.53 -7.57 -11.71
N SER A 228 9.83 -8.87 -11.69
CA SER A 228 8.85 -9.95 -11.62
C SER A 228 8.43 -10.25 -10.17
N PHE A 229 7.29 -10.95 -9.99
CA PHE A 229 6.84 -11.39 -8.67
C PHE A 229 7.92 -12.15 -7.89
N TYR A 230 8.57 -13.13 -8.52
CA TYR A 230 9.64 -13.91 -7.88
C TYR A 230 10.83 -13.03 -7.47
N LYS A 231 11.21 -12.04 -8.31
CA LYS A 231 12.26 -11.09 -7.99
C LYS A 231 11.92 -10.28 -6.74
N ILE A 232 10.72 -9.71 -6.68
CA ILE A 232 10.28 -8.87 -5.55
C ILE A 232 10.24 -9.67 -4.24
N ILE A 233 9.72 -10.91 -4.27
CA ILE A 233 9.69 -11.77 -3.07
C ILE A 233 11.10 -12.12 -2.59
N LEU A 234 12.00 -12.51 -3.48
CA LEU A 234 13.38 -12.82 -3.08
C LEU A 234 14.11 -11.58 -2.55
N LEU A 235 13.89 -10.42 -3.16
CA LEU A 235 14.45 -9.15 -2.66
C LEU A 235 13.85 -8.74 -1.33
N PHE A 236 12.57 -9.01 -1.08
CA PHE A 236 11.96 -8.83 0.24
C PHE A 236 12.69 -9.65 1.31
N ILE A 237 12.95 -10.94 1.06
CA ILE A 237 13.61 -11.84 2.03
C ILE A 237 15.07 -11.42 2.25
N ILE A 238 15.80 -11.14 1.17
CA ILE A 238 17.18 -10.63 1.24
C ILE A 238 17.21 -9.30 2.01
N GLY A 239 16.28 -8.40 1.70
CA GLY A 239 16.17 -7.11 2.36
C GLY A 239 15.81 -7.21 3.84
N ALA A 240 14.92 -8.12 4.20
CA ALA A 240 14.57 -8.39 5.59
C ALA A 240 15.78 -8.89 6.39
N PHE A 241 16.55 -9.80 5.82
CA PHE A 241 17.75 -10.36 6.44
C PHE A 241 18.86 -9.32 6.57
N LEU A 242 19.21 -8.65 5.47
CA LEU A 242 20.27 -7.65 5.47
C LEU A 242 19.92 -6.42 6.31
N GLY A 243 18.68 -6.00 6.28
CA GLY A 243 18.21 -4.85 7.04
C GLY A 243 18.32 -5.06 8.53
N ASP A 244 17.98 -6.25 9.04
CA ASP A 244 18.18 -6.59 10.44
C ASP A 244 19.66 -6.53 10.85
N ILE A 245 20.54 -7.11 10.02
CA ILE A 245 21.99 -7.08 10.28
C ILE A 245 22.52 -5.64 10.31
N VAL A 246 22.16 -4.84 9.30
CA VAL A 246 22.60 -3.43 9.21
C VAL A 246 22.11 -2.63 10.41
N GLU A 247 20.86 -2.80 10.79
CA GLU A 247 20.28 -2.08 11.93
C GLU A 247 20.88 -2.54 13.27
N THR A 248 21.16 -3.83 13.43
CA THR A 248 21.86 -4.38 14.61
C THR A 248 23.29 -3.81 14.74
N ILE A 249 24.02 -3.72 13.62
CA ILE A 249 25.36 -3.09 13.58
C ILE A 249 25.24 -1.60 13.89
N PHE A 250 24.26 -0.91 13.31
CA PHE A 250 24.02 0.51 13.57
C PHE A 250 23.75 0.77 15.06
N CYS A 251 22.92 -0.02 15.71
CA CYS A 251 22.69 0.06 17.16
C CYS A 251 23.99 -0.14 17.96
N ARG A 252 24.85 -1.08 17.53
CA ARG A 252 26.17 -1.26 18.18
C ARG A 252 27.04 -0.03 18.08
N ILE A 253 27.06 0.62 16.91
CA ILE A 253 27.90 1.80 16.69
C ILE A 253 27.35 3.02 17.44
N THR A 254 26.05 3.24 17.44
CA THR A 254 25.40 4.44 17.97
C THR A 254 25.11 4.34 19.47
N ALA A 255 24.58 3.20 19.93
CA ALA A 255 24.16 2.99 21.32
C ALA A 255 25.16 2.15 22.14
N GLY A 256 26.21 1.60 21.52
CA GLY A 256 27.21 0.80 22.19
C GLY A 256 26.80 -0.61 22.62
N VAL A 257 25.55 -1.01 22.29
CA VAL A 257 24.98 -2.30 22.68
C VAL A 257 24.60 -3.17 21.48
N TRP A 258 24.78 -4.48 21.63
CA TRP A 258 24.22 -5.43 20.67
C TRP A 258 22.76 -5.65 21.01
N MET A 259 21.87 -5.27 20.10
CA MET A 259 20.44 -5.34 20.29
C MET A 259 19.80 -5.96 19.05
N SER A 260 18.96 -6.98 19.24
CA SER A 260 18.17 -7.54 18.13
C SER A 260 17.21 -6.49 17.56
N ARG A 261 17.16 -6.42 16.25
CA ARG A 261 16.19 -5.58 15.50
C ARG A 261 15.24 -6.41 14.67
N SER A 262 15.22 -7.74 14.95
CA SER A 262 14.35 -8.67 14.25
C SER A 262 12.87 -8.41 14.52
N SER A 263 12.07 -8.46 13.47
CA SER A 263 10.61 -8.48 13.56
C SER A 263 10.05 -9.89 13.78
N LEU A 264 10.87 -10.93 13.63
CA LEU A 264 10.43 -12.32 13.63
C LEU A 264 11.19 -13.16 14.67
N VAL A 265 10.51 -14.18 15.21
CA VAL A 265 11.08 -15.05 16.25
C VAL A 265 12.05 -16.12 15.70
N TRP A 266 12.00 -16.40 14.39
CA TRP A 266 12.91 -17.33 13.73
C TRP A 266 13.85 -16.59 12.78
N GLY A 267 15.05 -16.36 13.24
CA GLY A 267 16.13 -15.74 12.48
C GLY A 267 16.10 -14.19 12.46
N PRO A 268 17.17 -13.59 11.96
CA PRO A 268 17.36 -12.15 11.92
C PRO A 268 16.64 -11.57 10.70
N PHE A 269 15.34 -11.32 10.81
CA PHE A 269 14.54 -10.76 9.72
C PHE A 269 13.76 -9.53 10.19
N SER A 270 14.04 -8.39 9.60
CA SER A 270 13.25 -7.17 9.75
C SER A 270 12.23 -7.05 8.61
N ILE A 271 10.94 -7.27 8.91
CA ILE A 271 9.86 -7.12 7.93
C ILE A 271 9.83 -5.71 7.36
N VAL A 272 10.08 -4.70 8.20
CA VAL A 272 10.11 -3.29 7.80
C VAL A 272 11.13 -3.07 6.69
N TRP A 273 12.37 -3.55 6.84
CA TRP A 273 13.38 -3.46 5.80
C TRP A 273 13.05 -4.28 4.55
N GLY A 274 12.51 -5.47 4.74
CA GLY A 274 12.09 -6.31 3.62
C GLY A 274 11.02 -5.64 2.76
N LEU A 275 9.98 -5.10 3.38
CA LEU A 275 8.92 -4.37 2.71
C LEU A 275 9.44 -3.08 2.07
N ALA A 276 10.29 -2.32 2.77
CA ALA A 276 10.90 -1.10 2.22
C ALA A 276 11.64 -1.39 0.91
N ILE A 277 12.48 -2.43 0.90
CA ILE A 277 13.26 -2.83 -0.28
C ILE A 277 12.38 -3.35 -1.40
N ALA A 278 11.39 -4.19 -1.10
CA ALA A 278 10.44 -4.70 -2.07
C ALA A 278 9.64 -3.56 -2.72
N LEU A 279 9.09 -2.64 -1.90
CA LEU A 279 8.32 -1.49 -2.35
C LEU A 279 9.20 -0.50 -3.12
N ALA A 280 10.38 -0.15 -2.60
CA ALA A 280 11.32 0.72 -3.29
C ALA A 280 11.70 0.16 -4.66
N THR A 281 11.98 -1.15 -4.73
CA THR A 281 12.25 -1.80 -6.03
C THR A 281 11.02 -1.75 -6.92
N TRP A 282 9.87 -2.12 -6.43
CA TRP A 282 8.65 -2.19 -7.22
C TRP A 282 8.25 -0.82 -7.79
N PHE A 283 8.36 0.23 -7.00
CA PHE A 283 7.98 1.58 -7.39
C PHE A 283 9.07 2.29 -8.20
N LEU A 284 10.32 2.20 -7.76
CA LEU A 284 11.43 2.96 -8.34
C LEU A 284 12.20 2.20 -9.44
N TYR A 285 11.83 0.96 -9.74
CA TYR A 285 12.50 0.16 -10.78
C TYR A 285 12.60 0.88 -12.13
N ASN A 286 11.52 1.52 -12.56
CA ASN A 286 11.49 2.24 -13.83
C ASN A 286 12.34 3.52 -13.81
N TYR A 287 12.67 4.02 -12.62
CA TYR A 287 13.46 5.25 -12.39
C TYR A 287 14.90 4.97 -12.01
N ARG A 288 15.32 3.71 -11.93
CA ARG A 288 16.66 3.30 -11.49
C ARG A 288 17.81 3.96 -12.30
N ASN A 289 17.54 4.41 -13.54
CA ASN A 289 18.50 5.10 -14.40
C ASN A 289 18.45 6.64 -14.26
N ARG A 290 17.53 7.21 -13.42
CA ARG A 290 17.51 8.64 -13.14
C ARG A 290 18.71 9.08 -12.31
N SER A 291 18.90 10.39 -12.17
CA SER A 291 20.00 10.97 -11.39
C SER A 291 19.93 10.55 -9.92
N ASP A 292 21.09 10.51 -9.26
CA ASP A 292 21.17 10.16 -7.84
C ASP A 292 20.40 11.16 -6.97
N GLY A 293 20.42 12.46 -7.33
CA GLY A 293 19.63 13.49 -6.64
C GLY A 293 18.12 13.26 -6.75
N PHE A 294 17.64 12.78 -7.88
CA PHE A 294 16.23 12.39 -8.04
C PHE A 294 15.87 11.22 -7.12
N LEU A 295 16.68 10.16 -7.15
CA LEU A 295 16.45 8.97 -6.33
C LEU A 295 16.57 9.28 -4.84
N PHE A 296 17.52 10.17 -4.45
CA PHE A 296 17.67 10.64 -3.08
C PHE A 296 16.43 11.40 -2.61
N ALA A 297 15.99 12.42 -3.33
CA ALA A 297 14.83 13.22 -2.96
C ALA A 297 13.56 12.35 -2.84
N PHE A 298 13.38 11.43 -3.79
CA PHE A 298 12.25 10.52 -3.81
C PHE A 298 12.32 9.49 -2.70
N GLY A 299 13.50 8.92 -2.46
CA GLY A 299 13.75 7.98 -1.38
C GLY A 299 13.55 8.62 -0.01
N THR A 300 13.97 9.87 0.17
CA THR A 300 13.74 10.66 1.39
C THR A 300 12.25 10.79 1.69
N PHE A 301 11.47 11.20 0.69
CA PHE A 301 10.04 11.41 0.84
C PHE A 301 9.28 10.09 1.07
N LEU A 302 9.49 9.10 0.20
CA LEU A 302 8.80 7.81 0.29
C LEU A 302 9.23 7.03 1.54
N GLY A 303 10.52 7.09 1.88
CA GLY A 303 11.04 6.42 3.06
C GLY A 303 10.48 6.99 4.36
N GLY A 304 10.41 8.31 4.49
CA GLY A 304 9.78 8.95 5.64
C GLY A 304 8.29 8.64 5.75
N ALA A 305 7.55 8.70 4.63
CA ALA A 305 6.14 8.31 4.62
C ALA A 305 5.94 6.83 5.00
N TYR A 306 6.78 5.96 4.49
CA TYR A 306 6.77 4.54 4.81
C TYR A 306 7.03 4.29 6.30
N GLU A 307 8.07 4.92 6.88
CA GLU A 307 8.44 4.77 8.29
C GLU A 307 7.32 5.27 9.21
N TYR A 308 6.71 6.41 8.88
CA TYR A 308 5.55 6.91 9.60
C TYR A 308 4.38 5.92 9.60
N LEU A 309 4.04 5.38 8.42
CA LEU A 309 2.97 4.40 8.27
C LEU A 309 3.26 3.11 9.06
N CYS A 310 4.52 2.63 9.04
CA CYS A 310 4.92 1.47 9.83
C CYS A 310 4.76 1.70 11.34
N SER A 311 5.20 2.88 11.84
CA SER A 311 5.06 3.23 13.26
C SER A 311 3.60 3.21 13.69
N VAL A 312 2.72 3.88 12.94
CA VAL A 312 1.28 3.90 13.26
C VAL A 312 0.66 2.52 13.12
N PHE A 313 1.03 1.75 12.11
CA PHE A 313 0.52 0.38 11.93
C PHE A 313 0.87 -0.54 13.11
N THR A 314 2.12 -0.51 13.57
CA THR A 314 2.55 -1.36 14.69
C THR A 314 1.86 -0.98 16.00
N GLU A 315 1.62 0.30 16.22
CA GLU A 315 0.84 0.75 17.38
C GLU A 315 -0.61 0.29 17.32
N ILE A 316 -1.26 0.41 16.15
CA ILE A 316 -2.66 -0.01 15.98
C ILE A 316 -2.83 -1.52 16.14
N VAL A 317 -1.92 -2.31 15.56
CA VAL A 317 -2.06 -3.78 15.49
C VAL A 317 -1.55 -4.45 16.75
N PHE A 318 -0.44 -3.96 17.31
CA PHE A 318 0.24 -4.59 18.42
C PHE A 318 0.18 -3.79 19.73
N GLY A 319 -0.40 -2.58 19.72
CA GLY A 319 -0.39 -1.68 20.87
C GLY A 319 1.00 -1.28 21.31
N LYS A 320 2.00 -1.34 20.42
CA LYS A 320 3.42 -1.16 20.76
C LYS A 320 4.11 -0.22 19.77
N VAL A 321 4.96 0.64 20.34
CA VAL A 321 5.87 1.51 19.59
C VAL A 321 7.28 0.91 19.67
N PHE A 322 7.91 0.72 18.52
CA PHE A 322 9.24 0.10 18.43
C PHE A 322 10.40 1.10 18.31
N TRP A 323 10.09 2.37 17.99
CA TRP A 323 11.04 3.50 17.97
C TRP A 323 10.30 4.79 18.31
N ASP A 324 11.04 5.75 18.86
CA ASP A 324 10.54 7.07 19.23
C ASP A 324 11.62 8.11 18.97
N TYR A 325 11.29 9.14 18.19
CA TYR A 325 12.17 10.26 17.84
C TYR A 325 11.76 11.58 18.51
N SER A 326 10.89 11.55 19.52
CA SER A 326 10.37 12.75 20.17
C SER A 326 11.47 13.69 20.69
N ASP A 327 12.59 13.14 21.12
CA ASP A 327 13.73 13.88 21.64
C ASP A 327 14.65 14.46 20.55
N ILE A 328 14.41 14.14 19.28
CA ILE A 328 15.24 14.56 18.16
C ILE A 328 14.58 15.74 17.43
N PRO A 329 15.29 16.87 17.18
CA PRO A 329 14.71 17.99 16.43
C PRO A 329 14.20 17.59 15.05
N PHE A 330 13.17 18.31 14.55
CA PHE A 330 12.53 18.04 13.26
C PHE A 330 11.85 16.66 13.17
N ASN A 331 11.36 16.13 14.28
CA ASN A 331 10.50 14.96 14.26
C ASN A 331 9.05 15.34 13.96
N LEU A 332 8.28 14.34 13.50
CA LEU A 332 6.84 14.45 13.27
C LEU A 332 6.11 13.43 14.16
N GLY A 333 5.59 13.92 15.30
CA GLY A 333 4.90 13.09 16.27
C GLY A 333 5.77 11.98 16.87
N GLY A 334 7.09 12.18 16.99
CA GLY A 334 8.02 11.15 17.44
C GLY A 334 8.20 9.96 16.49
N ARG A 335 7.42 9.88 15.40
CA ARG A 335 7.35 8.69 14.54
C ARG A 335 8.37 8.68 13.42
N ILE A 336 8.70 9.84 12.91
CA ILE A 336 9.77 10.06 11.91
C ILE A 336 10.57 11.30 12.26
N ASN A 337 11.79 11.35 11.73
CA ASN A 337 12.70 12.48 11.88
C ASN A 337 13.32 12.81 10.52
N LEU A 338 13.53 14.10 10.25
CA LEU A 338 14.07 14.57 8.97
C LEU A 338 15.45 13.97 8.65
N LEU A 339 16.32 13.80 9.65
CA LEU A 339 17.64 13.18 9.47
C LEU A 339 17.51 11.74 8.98
N TYR A 340 16.60 10.95 9.60
CA TYR A 340 16.37 9.57 9.19
C TYR A 340 15.68 9.47 7.83
N CYS A 341 14.82 10.45 7.48
CA CYS A 341 14.31 10.55 6.12
C CYS A 341 15.43 10.70 5.08
N PHE A 342 16.49 11.47 5.38
CA PHE A 342 17.66 11.56 4.49
C PHE A 342 18.42 10.24 4.41
N PHE A 343 18.51 9.46 5.48
CA PHE A 343 19.08 8.11 5.42
C PHE A 343 18.29 7.19 4.51
N TRP A 344 16.97 7.28 4.51
CA TRP A 344 16.12 6.58 3.53
C TRP A 344 16.43 7.00 2.09
N GLY A 345 16.67 8.28 1.86
CA GLY A 345 17.12 8.81 0.56
C GLY A 345 18.44 8.20 0.09
N ILE A 346 19.44 8.17 0.99
CA ILE A 346 20.74 7.53 0.72
C ILE A 346 20.56 6.03 0.46
N ALA A 347 19.77 5.35 1.30
CA ALA A 347 19.49 3.93 1.15
C ALA A 347 18.86 3.61 -0.20
N ALA A 348 17.93 4.44 -0.68
CA ALA A 348 17.29 4.27 -1.99
C ALA A 348 18.31 4.38 -3.15
N VAL A 349 19.23 5.36 -3.09
CA VAL A 349 20.30 5.52 -4.10
C VAL A 349 21.23 4.30 -4.08
N VAL A 350 21.75 3.93 -2.91
CA VAL A 350 22.64 2.78 -2.76
C VAL A 350 21.97 1.50 -3.22
N TRP A 351 20.72 1.31 -2.82
CA TRP A 351 19.94 0.14 -3.24
C TRP A 351 19.79 0.07 -4.76
N LEU A 352 19.23 1.06 -5.38
CA LEU A 352 18.89 1.01 -6.82
C LEU A 352 20.12 1.04 -7.73
N LYS A 353 21.19 1.74 -7.33
CA LYS A 353 22.39 1.91 -8.16
C LYS A 353 23.45 0.83 -7.96
N LYS A 354 23.51 0.23 -6.77
CA LYS A 354 24.58 -0.71 -6.41
C LYS A 354 24.05 -2.08 -6.02
N LEU A 355 23.18 -2.16 -5.01
CA LEU A 355 22.77 -3.43 -4.43
C LEU A 355 21.76 -4.17 -5.29
N TYR A 356 20.73 -3.48 -5.81
CA TYR A 356 19.74 -4.10 -6.68
C TYR A 356 20.37 -4.79 -7.92
N PRO A 357 21.25 -4.15 -8.70
CA PRO A 357 21.90 -4.82 -9.84
C PRO A 357 22.71 -6.05 -9.42
N LEU A 358 23.37 -6.01 -8.26
CA LEU A 358 24.15 -7.12 -7.72
C LEU A 358 23.24 -8.31 -7.39
N PHE A 359 22.21 -8.09 -6.54
CA PHE A 359 21.28 -9.14 -6.13
C PHE A 359 20.42 -9.64 -7.30
N SER A 360 20.03 -8.75 -8.21
CA SER A 360 19.32 -9.13 -9.44
C SER A 360 20.10 -10.17 -10.23
N LYS A 361 21.40 -9.92 -10.47
CA LYS A 361 22.28 -10.86 -11.16
C LYS A 361 22.40 -12.21 -10.42
N TRP A 362 22.41 -12.22 -9.09
CA TRP A 362 22.48 -13.48 -8.32
C TRP A 362 21.17 -14.27 -8.43
N ILE A 363 20.04 -13.59 -8.29
CA ILE A 363 18.72 -14.21 -8.42
C ILE A 363 18.52 -14.78 -9.83
N GLU A 364 18.94 -14.07 -10.86
CA GLU A 364 18.80 -14.46 -12.26
C GLU A 364 19.65 -15.69 -12.64
N LYS A 365 20.67 -16.02 -11.84
CA LYS A 365 21.44 -17.27 -11.99
C LYS A 365 20.71 -18.51 -11.50
N ILE A 366 19.64 -18.37 -10.74
CA ILE A 366 18.87 -19.51 -10.27
C ILE A 366 18.18 -20.19 -11.44
N PRO A 367 18.29 -21.54 -11.58
CA PRO A 367 17.68 -22.25 -12.70
C PRO A 367 16.16 -22.03 -12.79
N LEU A 368 15.62 -21.89 -14.00
CA LEU A 368 14.21 -21.61 -14.28
C LEU A 368 13.23 -22.60 -13.61
N LYS A 369 13.62 -23.86 -13.49
CA LYS A 369 12.77 -24.90 -12.87
C LYS A 369 12.80 -24.84 -11.34
N GLN A 370 13.94 -24.51 -10.74
CA GLN A 370 14.16 -24.51 -9.29
C GLN A 370 13.71 -23.18 -8.65
N GLY A 371 13.84 -22.08 -9.36
CA GLY A 371 13.55 -20.76 -8.84
C GLY A 371 12.14 -20.59 -8.26
N PRO A 372 11.07 -20.99 -8.95
CA PRO A 372 9.72 -20.96 -8.40
C PRO A 372 9.56 -21.81 -7.14
N ILE A 373 10.15 -23.02 -7.12
CA ILE A 373 10.06 -23.95 -5.98
C ILE A 373 10.73 -23.34 -4.75
N ILE A 374 11.95 -22.85 -4.89
CA ILE A 374 12.69 -22.18 -3.81
C ILE A 374 11.90 -20.98 -3.30
N THR A 375 11.38 -20.16 -4.21
CA THR A 375 10.62 -18.96 -3.80
C THR A 375 9.36 -19.32 -3.03
N TRP A 376 8.61 -20.36 -3.45
CA TRP A 376 7.42 -20.80 -2.72
C TRP A 376 7.75 -21.40 -1.35
N ILE A 377 8.84 -22.18 -1.22
CA ILE A 377 9.31 -22.68 0.08
C ILE A 377 9.63 -21.50 1.02
N LEU A 378 10.33 -20.49 0.51
CA LEU A 378 10.66 -19.30 1.29
C LEU A 378 9.43 -18.46 1.65
N ILE A 379 8.43 -18.35 0.77
CA ILE A 379 7.15 -17.71 1.08
C ILE A 379 6.45 -18.44 2.23
N ILE A 380 6.34 -19.76 2.15
CA ILE A 380 5.68 -20.57 3.19
C ILE A 380 6.42 -20.41 4.52
N PHE A 381 7.77 -20.48 4.50
CA PHE A 381 8.58 -20.24 5.69
C PHE A 381 8.33 -18.86 6.30
N MET A 382 8.34 -17.80 5.49
CA MET A 382 8.12 -16.44 5.99
C MET A 382 6.70 -16.24 6.53
N LEU A 383 5.69 -16.80 5.87
CA LEU A 383 4.31 -16.74 6.36
C LEU A 383 4.15 -17.49 7.70
N ALA A 384 4.73 -18.67 7.83
CA ALA A 384 4.73 -19.43 9.08
C ALA A 384 5.47 -18.64 10.19
N ASN A 385 6.62 -18.06 9.88
CA ASN A 385 7.40 -17.26 10.81
C ASN A 385 6.62 -16.00 11.27
N ILE A 386 5.96 -15.29 10.36
CA ILE A 386 5.10 -14.15 10.69
C ILE A 386 3.96 -14.59 11.62
N LEU A 387 3.28 -15.69 11.29
CA LEU A 387 2.18 -16.21 12.11
C LEU A 387 2.64 -16.56 13.53
N VAL A 388 3.71 -17.32 13.66
CA VAL A 388 4.26 -17.72 14.97
C VAL A 388 4.77 -16.51 15.75
N SER A 389 5.41 -15.53 15.07
CA SER A 389 5.88 -14.31 15.71
C SER A 389 4.72 -13.44 16.24
N THR A 390 3.64 -13.35 15.47
CA THR A 390 2.42 -12.64 15.90
C THR A 390 1.81 -13.32 17.13
N LEU A 391 1.65 -14.64 17.11
CA LEU A 391 1.13 -15.40 18.25
C LEU A 391 2.03 -15.25 19.49
N ALA A 392 3.35 -15.34 19.31
CA ALA A 392 4.31 -15.18 20.41
C ALA A 392 4.25 -13.76 21.01
N LEU A 393 4.14 -12.73 20.18
CA LEU A 393 4.04 -11.34 20.63
C LEU A 393 2.71 -11.06 21.36
N THR A 394 1.60 -11.60 20.83
CA THR A 394 0.29 -11.51 21.48
C THR A 394 0.31 -12.23 22.85
N ARG A 395 0.87 -13.43 22.91
CA ARG A 395 1.02 -14.16 24.19
C ARG A 395 1.94 -13.45 25.18
N TYR A 396 3.04 -12.85 24.71
CA TYR A 396 3.91 -12.03 25.53
C TYR A 396 3.18 -10.86 26.16
N ASP A 397 2.30 -10.18 25.39
CA ASP A 397 1.46 -9.11 25.87
C ASP A 397 0.41 -9.59 26.89
N GLN A 398 -0.30 -10.67 26.61
CA GLN A 398 -1.29 -11.28 27.51
C GLN A 398 -0.66 -11.71 28.83
N ARG A 399 0.53 -12.33 28.81
CA ARG A 399 1.25 -12.66 30.05
C ARG A 399 1.64 -11.44 30.88
N ALA A 400 1.99 -10.32 30.23
CA ALA A 400 2.25 -9.08 30.92
C ALA A 400 0.99 -8.54 31.66
N HIS A 401 -0.21 -8.90 31.19
CA HIS A 401 -1.50 -8.61 31.82
C HIS A 401 -2.01 -9.75 32.75
N ASN A 402 -1.16 -10.75 33.03
CA ASN A 402 -1.50 -11.94 33.85
C ASN A 402 -2.64 -12.80 33.27
N GLU A 403 -2.81 -12.83 31.95
CA GLU A 403 -3.81 -13.66 31.29
C GLU A 403 -3.25 -15.09 31.08
N PRO A 404 -3.90 -16.14 31.65
CA PRO A 404 -3.46 -17.51 31.46
C PRO A 404 -3.69 -17.99 30.03
N ALA A 405 -2.93 -19.02 29.60
CA ALA A 405 -3.14 -19.66 28.31
C ALA A 405 -4.51 -20.34 28.26
N ALA A 406 -5.33 -20.02 27.27
CA ALA A 406 -6.69 -20.52 27.12
C ALA A 406 -6.76 -21.88 26.40
N ASN A 407 -5.73 -22.25 25.64
CA ASN A 407 -5.71 -23.47 24.83
C ASN A 407 -4.30 -24.07 24.67
N ALA A 408 -4.22 -25.28 24.14
CA ALA A 408 -2.95 -26.01 23.98
C ALA A 408 -1.95 -25.30 23.05
N ILE A 409 -2.42 -24.53 22.04
CA ILE A 409 -1.55 -23.76 21.15
C ILE A 409 -0.86 -22.65 21.93
N GLU A 410 -1.61 -21.92 22.75
CA GLU A 410 -1.07 -20.85 23.58
C GLU A 410 -0.07 -21.38 24.62
N GLN A 411 -0.36 -22.55 25.24
CA GLN A 411 0.58 -23.22 26.14
C GLN A 411 1.88 -23.57 25.42
N LEU A 412 1.80 -24.13 24.20
CA LEU A 412 2.98 -24.46 23.41
C LEU A 412 3.79 -23.21 23.04
N ILE A 413 3.10 -22.10 22.73
CA ILE A 413 3.76 -20.82 22.44
C ILE A 413 4.47 -20.30 23.70
N ASP A 414 3.83 -20.36 24.88
CA ASP A 414 4.42 -19.92 26.13
C ASP A 414 5.66 -20.73 26.51
N GLU A 415 5.64 -22.05 26.30
CA GLU A 415 6.80 -22.91 26.52
C GLU A 415 7.96 -22.60 25.55
N ARG A 416 7.65 -22.36 24.28
CA ARG A 416 8.68 -22.14 23.25
C ARG A 416 9.24 -20.71 23.25
N PHE A 417 8.44 -19.73 23.65
CA PHE A 417 8.75 -18.31 23.66
C PHE A 417 8.47 -17.67 25.03
N PRO A 418 9.20 -18.08 26.08
CA PRO A 418 9.08 -17.47 27.42
C PRO A 418 9.53 -16.01 27.37
N ASP A 419 9.14 -15.23 28.39
CA ASP A 419 9.38 -13.77 28.45
C ASP A 419 10.88 -13.43 28.30
N SER A 420 11.76 -14.21 28.94
CA SER A 420 13.21 -14.04 28.82
C SER A 420 13.76 -14.17 27.38
N ARG A 421 13.07 -14.94 26.54
CA ARG A 421 13.38 -15.08 25.11
C ARG A 421 12.78 -13.91 24.31
N MET A 422 11.53 -13.53 24.63
CA MET A 422 10.83 -12.43 23.96
C MET A 422 11.55 -11.09 24.19
N GLU A 423 12.01 -10.81 25.40
CA GLU A 423 12.83 -9.63 25.73
C GLU A 423 14.13 -9.54 24.92
N LYS A 424 14.76 -10.69 24.63
CA LYS A 424 15.95 -10.73 23.79
C LYS A 424 15.66 -10.47 22.32
N ILE A 425 14.50 -10.93 21.84
CA ILE A 425 14.08 -10.74 20.43
C ILE A 425 13.55 -9.34 20.21
N TYR A 426 12.76 -8.82 21.15
CA TYR A 426 12.08 -7.51 21.06
C TYR A 426 12.45 -6.57 22.22
N PRO A 427 13.71 -6.20 22.37
CA PRO A 427 14.20 -5.42 23.52
C PRO A 427 13.59 -4.01 23.63
N ASN A 428 13.05 -3.48 22.54
CA ASN A 428 12.44 -2.15 22.48
C ASN A 428 10.90 -2.16 22.38
N ALA A 429 10.25 -3.33 22.55
CA ALA A 429 8.80 -3.39 22.55
C ALA A 429 8.23 -2.72 23.80
N LYS A 430 7.94 -1.40 23.73
CA LYS A 430 7.27 -0.64 24.78
C LYS A 430 5.77 -0.61 24.54
N MET A 431 4.96 -0.66 25.60
CA MET A 431 3.53 -0.41 25.53
C MET A 431 3.28 1.00 24.99
N ALA A 432 2.34 1.16 24.09
CA ALA A 432 1.84 2.47 23.72
C ALA A 432 1.11 3.09 24.92
N SER A 433 1.48 4.29 25.33
CA SER A 433 0.90 5.02 26.44
C SER A 433 -0.46 5.59 26.09
#